data_bd8bf40e4228a8b526eb2a4b27e016fe
#
_entry.id   bd8bf40e4228a8b526eb2a4b27e016fe
#
_cell.length_a   1.000
_cell.length_b   1.000
_cell.length_c   1.000
_cell.angle_alpha   90.00
_cell.angle_beta   90.00
_cell.angle_gamma   90.00
#
_symmetry.space_group_name_H-M   'P 1'
#
loop_
_entity.id
_entity.type
_entity.pdbx_description
1 polymer ?
#
loop_
_entity_poly.entity_id
_entity_poly.type
_entity_poly.pdbx_seq_one_letter_code
_entity_poly.pdbx_strand_id
1 'polypeptide(L)'
;CRYSTDEKWLVPHFEKMLYDNALICDLLLKAYCIDGNTNFKAIAFRSLDFMIEKMSQSHLFYAASDADTDGEEGKYFVYSYDEARQAFEQNALPKALLEYLGITPQGNFEGHTIIRLAQEIPASYAQDIPKALALLKDLRQSREYPFIDTKILVSWNAMMIKTLFKAGRIEERYNQQAQASLKALIELLMVNGVLYHSTIIGHTPKIEAFLEDFAYLGDALIEAYCSTQNEIYLVEATRLLNNAIEKYYNQGKWKFSSGEFETFADIYDSSYPSSVGVMSHFILSISSLVDSVYKKFAFKSFELHSYKIMRQPLSSPKLTHAVIRYLVDDIIIKADAKAIQTHLKAIDTLKKPFVLTKVDTHEGFMACSSYSCFAHKESFEELVEAIRSL
;
A
#
# COMPACT_ATOMS: atom_id res chain seq x y z
N CYS A 1 -2.16 -6.16 12.26
CA CYS A 1 -1.43 -5.55 13.37
C CYS A 1 -0.04 -5.14 12.90
N ARG A 2 0.45 -3.98 13.31
CA ARG A 2 1.72 -3.40 12.81
C ARG A 2 2.95 -3.80 13.63
N TYR A 3 2.78 -4.17 14.91
CA TYR A 3 3.86 -4.61 15.79
C TYR A 3 3.33 -5.58 16.85
N SER A 4 4.25 -6.24 17.53
CA SER A 4 3.99 -7.02 18.74
C SER A 4 4.32 -6.18 19.96
N THR A 5 3.54 -6.34 21.04
CA THR A 5 3.78 -5.64 22.31
C THR A 5 4.72 -6.41 23.22
N ASP A 6 5.09 -7.65 22.86
CA ASP A 6 5.97 -8.53 23.61
C ASP A 6 7.18 -9.01 22.79
N GLU A 7 8.27 -9.40 23.46
CA GLU A 7 9.51 -9.89 22.82
C GLU A 7 9.36 -11.21 22.07
N LYS A 8 8.33 -12.01 22.41
CA LYS A 8 8.09 -13.32 21.81
C LYS A 8 7.21 -13.28 20.56
N TRP A 9 6.81 -12.09 20.12
CA TRP A 9 5.89 -11.87 18.99
C TRP A 9 4.55 -12.61 19.15
N LEU A 10 4.07 -12.72 20.40
CA LEU A 10 2.84 -13.39 20.74
C LEU A 10 1.66 -12.42 20.77
N VAL A 11 1.84 -11.27 21.42
CA VAL A 11 0.76 -10.30 21.66
C VAL A 11 0.81 -9.22 20.59
N PRO A 12 -0.12 -9.23 19.60
CA PRO A 12 -0.18 -8.16 18.62
C PRO A 12 -0.80 -6.91 19.24
N HIS A 13 -0.36 -5.73 18.85
CA HIS A 13 -1.14 -4.51 19.09
C HIS A 13 -2.41 -4.58 18.25
N PHE A 14 -3.58 -4.60 18.89
CA PHE A 14 -4.84 -4.93 18.20
C PHE A 14 -5.40 -3.81 17.32
N GLU A 15 -4.92 -2.59 17.43
CA GLU A 15 -5.27 -1.48 16.55
C GLU A 15 -4.98 -1.80 15.08
N LYS A 16 -5.84 -1.35 14.16
CA LYS A 16 -5.67 -1.49 12.71
C LYS A 16 -5.64 -0.10 12.08
N MET A 17 -4.48 0.27 11.54
CA MET A 17 -4.33 1.52 10.77
C MET A 17 -4.42 1.23 9.28
N LEU A 18 -5.08 2.09 8.52
CA LEU A 18 -5.19 1.97 7.07
C LEU A 18 -3.81 1.99 6.39
N TYR A 19 -2.96 2.97 6.73
CA TYR A 19 -1.64 3.11 6.12
C TYR A 19 -0.72 1.91 6.40
N ASP A 20 -0.78 1.32 7.61
CA ASP A 20 0.01 0.13 7.95
C ASP A 20 -0.37 -1.06 7.07
N ASN A 21 -1.69 -1.31 6.93
CA ASN A 21 -2.17 -2.40 6.08
C ASN A 21 -1.79 -2.18 4.62
N ALA A 22 -1.89 -0.94 4.12
CA ALA A 22 -1.47 -0.60 2.77
C ALA A 22 0.03 -0.87 2.54
N LEU A 23 0.89 -0.34 3.40
CA LEU A 23 2.35 -0.43 3.23
C LEU A 23 2.89 -1.84 3.45
N ILE A 24 2.36 -2.58 4.45
CA ILE A 24 2.76 -3.97 4.70
C ILE A 24 2.32 -4.87 3.54
N CYS A 25 1.10 -4.71 3.02
CA CYS A 25 0.65 -5.46 1.86
C CYS A 25 1.48 -5.14 0.60
N ASP A 26 1.83 -3.86 0.35
CA ASP A 26 2.73 -3.49 -0.75
C ASP A 26 4.09 -4.18 -0.65
N LEU A 27 4.67 -4.22 0.56
CA LEU A 27 5.94 -4.92 0.81
C LEU A 27 5.83 -6.42 0.57
N LEU A 28 4.77 -7.07 1.08
CA LEU A 28 4.54 -8.50 0.90
C LEU A 28 4.33 -8.89 -0.56
N LEU A 29 3.58 -8.07 -1.33
CA LEU A 29 3.40 -8.28 -2.77
C LEU A 29 4.71 -8.15 -3.53
N LYS A 30 5.55 -7.17 -3.21
CA LYS A 30 6.89 -7.03 -3.79
C LYS A 30 7.77 -8.24 -3.46
N ALA A 31 7.77 -8.69 -2.20
CA ALA A 31 8.53 -9.87 -1.80
C ALA A 31 8.07 -11.12 -2.58
N TYR A 32 6.75 -11.30 -2.74
CA TYR A 32 6.20 -12.37 -3.58
C TYR A 32 6.67 -12.28 -5.04
N CYS A 33 6.69 -11.10 -5.64
CA CYS A 33 7.16 -10.92 -7.02
C CYS A 33 8.65 -11.26 -7.18
N ILE A 34 9.47 -11.04 -6.13
CA ILE A 34 10.92 -11.27 -6.16
C ILE A 34 11.27 -12.75 -5.94
N ASP A 35 10.67 -13.40 -4.95
CA ASP A 35 11.07 -14.75 -4.51
C ASP A 35 10.06 -15.87 -4.84
N GLY A 36 8.83 -15.50 -5.23
CA GLY A 36 7.75 -16.45 -5.54
C GLY A 36 7.06 -17.07 -4.32
N ASN A 37 7.38 -16.63 -3.09
CA ASN A 37 6.82 -17.22 -1.87
C ASN A 37 5.33 -16.91 -1.75
N THR A 38 4.50 -17.93 -1.95
CA THR A 38 3.03 -17.81 -1.93
C THR A 38 2.46 -17.44 -0.57
N ASN A 39 3.19 -17.62 0.52
CA ASN A 39 2.75 -17.18 1.85
C ASN A 39 2.65 -15.64 1.93
N PHE A 40 3.59 -14.91 1.32
CA PHE A 40 3.53 -13.46 1.27
C PHE A 40 2.28 -12.98 0.53
N LYS A 41 1.97 -13.58 -0.62
CA LYS A 41 0.74 -13.30 -1.36
C LYS A 41 -0.50 -13.59 -0.53
N ALA A 42 -0.57 -14.77 0.10
CA ALA A 42 -1.73 -15.18 0.90
C ALA A 42 -1.99 -14.24 2.09
N ILE A 43 -0.93 -13.78 2.78
CA ILE A 43 -1.05 -12.83 3.88
C ILE A 43 -1.52 -11.47 3.37
N ALA A 44 -0.92 -10.97 2.28
CA ALA A 44 -1.32 -9.69 1.68
C ALA A 44 -2.79 -9.71 1.27
N PHE A 45 -3.23 -10.73 0.54
CA PHE A 45 -4.63 -10.85 0.08
C PHE A 45 -5.62 -10.93 1.23
N ARG A 46 -5.33 -11.74 2.26
CA ARG A 46 -6.17 -11.82 3.45
C ARG A 46 -6.29 -10.47 4.17
N SER A 47 -5.22 -9.68 4.22
CA SER A 47 -5.25 -8.34 4.82
C SER A 47 -6.02 -7.35 3.95
N LEU A 48 -5.86 -7.38 2.63
CA LEU A 48 -6.63 -6.55 1.70
C LEU A 48 -8.11 -6.89 1.75
N ASP A 49 -8.48 -8.17 1.77
CA ASP A 49 -9.87 -8.60 1.88
C ASP A 49 -10.51 -8.13 3.21
N PHE A 50 -9.77 -8.21 4.31
CA PHE A 50 -10.21 -7.65 5.59
C PHE A 50 -10.48 -6.14 5.49
N MET A 51 -9.58 -5.37 4.86
CA MET A 51 -9.77 -3.93 4.68
C MET A 51 -11.00 -3.62 3.81
N ILE A 52 -11.21 -4.39 2.75
CA ILE A 52 -12.39 -4.25 1.88
C ILE A 52 -13.68 -4.62 2.61
N GLU A 53 -13.70 -5.73 3.37
CA GLU A 53 -14.91 -6.24 4.02
C GLU A 53 -15.32 -5.45 5.28
N LYS A 54 -14.33 -5.03 6.11
CA LYS A 54 -14.59 -4.50 7.46
C LYS A 54 -14.25 -3.03 7.62
N MET A 55 -13.29 -2.54 6.84
CA MET A 55 -12.72 -1.20 7.00
C MET A 55 -13.06 -0.30 5.81
N SER A 56 -14.15 -0.58 5.08
CA SER A 56 -14.55 0.26 3.95
C SER A 56 -16.06 0.42 3.83
N GLN A 57 -16.46 1.50 3.16
CA GLN A 57 -17.83 1.76 2.72
C GLN A 57 -17.80 2.49 1.38
N SER A 58 -18.64 2.10 0.44
CA SER A 58 -18.75 2.73 -0.88
C SER A 58 -17.38 2.86 -1.59
N HIS A 59 -16.55 1.82 -1.49
CA HIS A 59 -15.17 1.75 -2.01
C HIS A 59 -14.13 2.64 -1.31
N LEU A 60 -14.48 3.37 -0.25
CA LEU A 60 -13.60 4.25 0.52
C LEU A 60 -13.20 3.57 1.83
N PHE A 61 -11.94 3.72 2.22
CA PHE A 61 -11.39 3.06 3.40
C PHE A 61 -11.37 3.98 4.61
N TYR A 62 -11.83 3.47 5.74
CA TYR A 62 -11.79 4.12 7.04
C TYR A 62 -10.36 4.22 7.59
N ALA A 63 -10.10 5.23 8.41
CA ALA A 63 -8.76 5.55 8.90
C ALA A 63 -8.19 4.47 9.82
N ALA A 64 -8.96 4.04 10.82
CA ALA A 64 -8.48 3.13 11.85
C ALA A 64 -9.61 2.32 12.50
N SER A 65 -9.24 1.20 13.12
CA SER A 65 -10.06 0.48 14.10
C SER A 65 -9.30 0.44 15.41
N ASP A 66 -9.97 0.74 16.51
CA ASP A 66 -9.40 0.74 17.84
C ASP A 66 -8.89 -0.67 18.25
N ALA A 67 -8.02 -0.72 19.26
CA ALA A 67 -7.56 -1.94 19.90
C ALA A 67 -8.59 -2.48 20.89
N ASP A 68 -9.38 -1.58 21.52
CA ASP A 68 -10.21 -1.83 22.67
C ASP A 68 -11.68 -2.01 22.30
N THR A 69 -12.36 -2.84 23.09
CA THR A 69 -13.82 -2.93 23.14
C THR A 69 -14.24 -2.86 24.61
N ASP A 70 -15.15 -1.97 24.97
CA ASP A 70 -15.60 -1.73 26.36
C ASP A 70 -14.45 -1.41 27.34
N GLY A 71 -13.37 -0.79 26.87
CA GLY A 71 -12.18 -0.46 27.67
C GLY A 71 -11.24 -1.63 27.95
N GLU A 72 -11.41 -2.77 27.29
CA GLU A 72 -10.55 -3.94 27.38
C GLU A 72 -9.82 -4.18 26.05
N GLU A 73 -8.46 -4.14 26.06
CA GLU A 73 -7.64 -4.36 24.88
C GLU A 73 -7.80 -5.80 24.35
N GLY A 74 -8.06 -5.93 23.07
CA GLY A 74 -8.14 -7.22 22.39
C GLY A 74 -9.41 -8.03 22.64
N LYS A 75 -10.36 -7.58 23.46
CA LYS A 75 -11.59 -8.31 23.86
C LYS A 75 -12.33 -8.95 22.69
N TYR A 76 -12.47 -8.24 21.58
CA TYR A 76 -13.09 -8.78 20.36
C TYR A 76 -12.31 -9.95 19.76
N PHE A 77 -10.98 -9.96 19.88
CA PHE A 77 -10.09 -10.84 19.12
C PHE A 77 -9.65 -12.10 19.85
N VAL A 78 -9.76 -12.13 21.19
CA VAL A 78 -9.31 -13.23 22.04
C VAL A 78 -10.43 -14.22 22.32
N TYR A 79 -10.09 -15.44 22.76
CA TYR A 79 -11.06 -16.51 23.04
C TYR A 79 -10.80 -17.12 24.41
N SER A 80 -11.88 -17.46 25.13
CA SER A 80 -11.76 -18.35 26.28
C SER A 80 -11.61 -19.80 25.82
N TYR A 81 -10.96 -20.63 26.64
CA TYR A 81 -10.82 -22.05 26.34
C TYR A 81 -12.18 -22.73 26.23
N ASP A 82 -13.11 -22.43 27.19
CA ASP A 82 -14.39 -23.10 27.24
C ASP A 82 -15.29 -22.78 26.06
N GLU A 83 -15.36 -21.52 25.59
CA GLU A 83 -16.17 -21.17 24.43
C GLU A 83 -15.63 -21.83 23.16
N ALA A 84 -14.29 -21.83 22.95
CA ALA A 84 -13.68 -22.47 21.78
C ALA A 84 -13.88 -23.98 21.83
N ARG A 85 -13.65 -24.63 22.98
CA ARG A 85 -13.87 -26.07 23.19
C ARG A 85 -15.32 -26.48 22.89
N GLN A 86 -16.29 -25.75 23.44
CA GLN A 86 -17.70 -26.01 23.20
C GLN A 86 -18.08 -25.86 21.72
N ALA A 87 -17.58 -24.83 21.06
CA ALA A 87 -17.81 -24.60 19.63
C ALA A 87 -17.23 -25.75 18.78
N PHE A 88 -16.03 -26.24 19.10
CA PHE A 88 -15.41 -27.36 18.41
C PHE A 88 -16.19 -28.66 18.60
N GLU A 89 -16.61 -28.97 19.84
CA GLU A 89 -17.43 -30.16 20.16
C GLU A 89 -18.75 -30.12 19.38
N GLN A 90 -19.45 -28.99 19.34
CA GLN A 90 -20.74 -28.84 18.63
C GLN A 90 -20.61 -29.00 17.12
N ASN A 91 -19.44 -28.69 16.55
CA ASN A 91 -19.18 -28.78 15.11
C ASN A 91 -18.32 -30.00 14.71
N ALA A 92 -18.17 -30.98 15.60
CA ALA A 92 -17.41 -32.21 15.38
C ALA A 92 -15.96 -31.98 14.89
N LEU A 93 -15.32 -30.88 15.32
CA LEU A 93 -13.92 -30.60 15.03
C LEU A 93 -13.00 -31.34 16.01
N PRO A 94 -11.82 -31.83 15.53
CA PRO A 94 -10.87 -32.50 16.40
C PRO A 94 -10.39 -31.62 17.57
N LYS A 95 -10.54 -32.05 18.80
CA LYS A 95 -10.13 -31.31 20.00
C LYS A 95 -8.63 -30.98 20.00
N ALA A 96 -7.81 -31.86 19.40
CA ALA A 96 -6.37 -31.62 19.27
C ALA A 96 -6.03 -30.30 18.55
N LEU A 97 -6.91 -29.79 17.65
CA LEU A 97 -6.71 -28.52 16.97
C LEU A 97 -6.64 -27.32 17.92
N LEU A 98 -7.29 -27.39 19.11
CA LEU A 98 -7.19 -26.33 20.11
C LEU A 98 -5.73 -26.09 20.51
N GLU A 99 -4.96 -27.18 20.77
CA GLU A 99 -3.55 -27.06 21.16
C GLU A 99 -2.69 -26.53 20.01
N TYR A 100 -2.91 -27.00 18.76
CA TYR A 100 -2.22 -26.47 17.59
C TYR A 100 -2.47 -24.99 17.33
N LEU A 101 -3.68 -24.50 17.70
CA LEU A 101 -4.05 -23.08 17.62
C LEU A 101 -3.68 -22.29 18.88
N GLY A 102 -2.97 -22.92 19.84
CA GLY A 102 -2.54 -22.29 21.08
C GLY A 102 -3.65 -22.06 22.10
N ILE A 103 -4.82 -22.68 21.91
CA ILE A 103 -5.99 -22.53 22.79
C ILE A 103 -5.88 -23.53 23.95
N THR A 104 -5.53 -23.03 25.15
CA THR A 104 -5.33 -23.82 26.35
C THR A 104 -6.17 -23.28 27.51
N PRO A 105 -6.43 -24.10 28.55
CA PRO A 105 -7.19 -23.64 29.74
C PRO A 105 -6.58 -22.41 30.44
N GLN A 106 -5.26 -22.26 30.39
CA GLN A 106 -4.56 -21.14 31.01
C GLN A 106 -4.59 -19.87 30.15
N GLY A 107 -4.84 -20.03 28.83
CA GLY A 107 -4.71 -18.95 27.88
C GLY A 107 -3.25 -18.52 27.65
N ASN A 108 -3.07 -17.48 26.85
CA ASN A 108 -1.77 -16.88 26.59
C ASN A 108 -1.80 -15.34 26.64
N PHE A 109 -2.94 -14.77 26.99
CA PHE A 109 -3.17 -13.34 27.17
C PHE A 109 -4.30 -13.12 28.17
N GLU A 110 -3.99 -12.68 29.41
CA GLU A 110 -4.94 -12.33 30.47
C GLU A 110 -6.05 -13.38 30.73
N GLY A 111 -5.68 -14.67 30.73
CA GLY A 111 -6.62 -15.78 30.91
C GLY A 111 -7.43 -16.16 29.65
N HIS A 112 -7.23 -15.44 28.56
CA HIS A 112 -7.79 -15.71 27.24
C HIS A 112 -6.71 -16.16 26.26
N THR A 113 -7.09 -16.52 25.05
CA THR A 113 -6.17 -16.97 24.00
C THR A 113 -6.19 -16.05 22.80
N ILE A 114 -5.02 -15.54 22.42
CA ILE A 114 -4.72 -15.05 21.09
C ILE A 114 -4.39 -16.27 20.24
N ILE A 115 -5.15 -16.50 19.16
CA ILE A 115 -4.95 -17.64 18.27
C ILE A 115 -3.62 -17.48 17.53
N ARG A 116 -2.82 -18.54 17.55
CA ARG A 116 -1.56 -18.64 16.83
C ARG A 116 -1.31 -20.08 16.39
N LEU A 117 -0.44 -20.27 15.42
CA LEU A 117 0.12 -21.59 15.14
C LEU A 117 1.18 -21.90 16.22
N ALA A 118 0.77 -22.61 17.27
CA ALA A 118 1.64 -22.92 18.40
C ALA A 118 2.64 -24.06 18.09
N GLN A 119 2.27 -24.92 17.16
CA GLN A 119 3.05 -26.09 16.70
C GLN A 119 2.79 -26.32 15.23
N GLU A 120 3.64 -27.14 14.59
CA GLU A 120 3.41 -27.61 13.23
C GLU A 120 2.15 -28.49 13.19
N ILE A 121 1.26 -28.19 12.25
CA ILE A 121 0.00 -28.92 12.14
C ILE A 121 0.19 -30.16 11.28
N PRO A 122 -0.12 -31.37 11.78
CA PRO A 122 -0.07 -32.59 10.99
C PRO A 122 -0.96 -32.50 9.74
N ALA A 123 -0.48 -33.09 8.64
CA ALA A 123 -1.20 -33.11 7.36
C ALA A 123 -2.63 -33.72 7.48
N SER A 124 -2.86 -34.60 8.45
CA SER A 124 -4.19 -35.17 8.74
C SER A 124 -5.24 -34.12 9.11
N TYR A 125 -4.84 -32.95 9.64
CA TYR A 125 -5.74 -31.86 10.02
C TYR A 125 -5.81 -30.72 8.99
N ALA A 126 -5.10 -30.82 7.87
CA ALA A 126 -5.03 -29.75 6.88
C ALA A 126 -6.39 -29.27 6.37
N GLN A 127 -7.38 -30.17 6.26
CA GLN A 127 -8.75 -29.85 5.84
C GLN A 127 -9.62 -29.25 6.96
N ASP A 128 -9.26 -29.46 8.21
CA ASP A 128 -10.05 -29.01 9.36
C ASP A 128 -9.63 -27.60 9.84
N ILE A 129 -8.40 -27.17 9.55
CA ILE A 129 -7.92 -25.83 9.91
C ILE A 129 -8.78 -24.71 9.33
N PRO A 130 -9.09 -24.68 8.01
CA PRO A 130 -9.96 -23.64 7.46
C PRO A 130 -11.33 -23.61 8.14
N LYS A 131 -11.91 -24.78 8.46
CA LYS A 131 -13.19 -24.91 9.16
C LYS A 131 -13.10 -24.37 10.58
N ALA A 132 -12.03 -24.73 11.31
CA ALA A 132 -11.80 -24.23 12.68
C ALA A 132 -11.63 -22.70 12.71
N LEU A 133 -10.85 -22.14 11.76
CA LEU A 133 -10.67 -20.68 11.68
C LEU A 133 -11.97 -19.96 11.28
N ALA A 134 -12.78 -20.54 10.40
CA ALA A 134 -14.09 -19.98 10.03
C ALA A 134 -15.04 -20.00 11.24
N LEU A 135 -15.14 -21.14 11.95
CA LEU A 135 -15.94 -21.27 13.17
C LEU A 135 -15.54 -20.24 14.24
N LEU A 136 -14.25 -20.07 14.49
CA LEU A 136 -13.74 -19.07 15.44
C LEU A 136 -14.01 -17.63 14.95
N LYS A 137 -13.93 -17.36 13.64
CA LYS A 137 -14.34 -16.07 13.07
C LYS A 137 -15.81 -15.81 13.32
N ASP A 138 -16.69 -16.80 13.10
CA ASP A 138 -18.13 -16.66 13.27
C ASP A 138 -18.49 -16.47 14.76
N LEU A 139 -17.84 -17.20 15.65
CA LEU A 139 -18.05 -17.09 17.10
C LEU A 139 -17.81 -15.64 17.60
N ARG A 140 -16.76 -14.98 17.13
CA ARG A 140 -16.47 -13.59 17.51
C ARG A 140 -17.36 -12.55 16.83
N GLN A 141 -18.02 -12.87 15.70
CA GLN A 141 -18.88 -11.91 14.99
C GLN A 141 -20.09 -11.46 15.79
N SER A 142 -20.52 -12.26 16.80
CA SER A 142 -21.60 -11.88 17.72
C SER A 142 -21.18 -10.83 18.77
N ARG A 143 -19.87 -10.53 18.87
CA ARG A 143 -19.33 -9.56 19.83
C ARG A 143 -19.34 -8.16 19.22
N GLU A 144 -19.35 -7.15 20.08
CA GLU A 144 -19.18 -5.77 19.69
C GLU A 144 -17.78 -5.57 19.08
N TYR A 145 -17.76 -5.03 17.86
CA TYR A 145 -16.49 -4.74 17.18
C TYR A 145 -15.87 -3.45 17.75
N PRO A 146 -14.52 -3.33 17.84
CA PRO A 146 -13.86 -2.11 18.29
C PRO A 146 -14.31 -0.87 17.48
N PHE A 147 -14.28 0.30 18.12
CA PHE A 147 -14.62 1.55 17.46
C PHE A 147 -13.84 1.73 16.15
N ILE A 148 -14.53 2.17 15.10
CA ILE A 148 -13.93 2.47 13.81
C ILE A 148 -13.93 3.99 13.60
N ASP A 149 -12.75 4.58 13.40
CA ASP A 149 -12.62 5.95 12.93
C ASP A 149 -12.96 6.01 11.44
N THR A 150 -14.16 6.46 11.14
CA THR A 150 -14.73 6.48 9.78
C THR A 150 -14.26 7.64 8.91
N LYS A 151 -13.25 8.39 9.32
CA LYS A 151 -12.64 9.43 8.48
C LYS A 151 -12.04 8.82 7.22
N ILE A 152 -12.25 9.50 6.12
CA ILE A 152 -11.63 9.24 4.83
C ILE A 152 -10.52 10.26 4.64
N LEU A 153 -9.25 9.82 4.73
CA LEU A 153 -8.07 10.63 4.49
C LEU A 153 -7.53 10.35 3.09
N VAL A 154 -7.21 11.39 2.32
CA VAL A 154 -6.70 11.25 0.94
C VAL A 154 -5.42 10.43 0.91
N SER A 155 -4.41 10.83 1.70
CA SER A 155 -3.09 10.19 1.70
C SER A 155 -3.16 8.68 2.03
N TRP A 156 -3.94 8.30 3.06
CA TRP A 156 -4.04 6.91 3.48
C TRP A 156 -4.87 6.04 2.52
N ASN A 157 -5.95 6.60 1.96
CA ASN A 157 -6.70 5.93 0.90
C ASN A 157 -5.85 5.76 -0.36
N ALA A 158 -5.07 6.77 -0.74
CA ALA A 158 -4.16 6.68 -1.87
C ALA A 158 -3.09 5.58 -1.71
N MET A 159 -2.53 5.40 -0.50
CA MET A 159 -1.63 4.28 -0.19
C MET A 159 -2.32 2.92 -0.43
N MET A 160 -3.55 2.75 0.06
CA MET A 160 -4.31 1.51 -0.10
C MET A 160 -4.68 1.28 -1.58
N ILE A 161 -5.14 2.30 -2.29
CA ILE A 161 -5.49 2.25 -3.70
C ILE A 161 -4.28 1.82 -4.55
N LYS A 162 -3.10 2.40 -4.30
CA LYS A 162 -1.86 2.01 -4.95
C LYS A 162 -1.56 0.51 -4.74
N THR A 163 -1.70 0.04 -3.51
CA THR A 163 -1.47 -1.37 -3.17
C THR A 163 -2.48 -2.29 -3.84
N LEU A 164 -3.75 -1.88 -3.93
CA LEU A 164 -4.79 -2.61 -4.65
C LEU A 164 -4.49 -2.71 -6.16
N PHE A 165 -4.00 -1.66 -6.82
CA PHE A 165 -3.56 -1.74 -8.21
C PHE A 165 -2.45 -2.78 -8.40
N LYS A 166 -1.46 -2.84 -7.50
CA LYS A 166 -0.41 -3.87 -7.55
C LYS A 166 -0.95 -5.27 -7.31
N ALA A 167 -1.86 -5.45 -6.34
CA ALA A 167 -2.55 -6.71 -6.14
C ALA A 167 -3.37 -7.10 -7.37
N GLY A 168 -3.95 -6.12 -8.07
CA GLY A 168 -4.72 -6.27 -9.30
C GLY A 168 -3.94 -6.86 -10.47
N ARG A 169 -2.61 -6.68 -10.51
CA ARG A 169 -1.74 -7.33 -11.50
C ARG A 169 -1.62 -8.84 -11.28
N ILE A 170 -2.00 -9.32 -10.10
CA ILE A 170 -2.00 -10.74 -9.73
C ILE A 170 -3.43 -11.32 -9.81
N GLU A 171 -4.43 -10.59 -9.28
CA GLU A 171 -5.85 -10.95 -9.30
C GLU A 171 -6.71 -9.75 -9.67
N GLU A 172 -7.39 -9.81 -10.81
CA GLU A 172 -8.13 -8.72 -11.43
C GLU A 172 -9.19 -8.06 -10.52
N ARG A 173 -9.78 -8.79 -9.57
CA ARG A 173 -10.77 -8.23 -8.62
C ARG A 173 -10.23 -7.04 -7.82
N TYR A 174 -8.93 -7.02 -7.51
CA TYR A 174 -8.31 -5.91 -6.81
C TYR A 174 -8.10 -4.70 -7.73
N ASN A 175 -7.86 -4.89 -9.02
CA ASN A 175 -7.78 -3.81 -10.00
C ASN A 175 -9.13 -3.09 -10.13
N GLN A 176 -10.24 -3.85 -10.20
CA GLN A 176 -11.59 -3.30 -10.22
C GLN A 176 -11.89 -2.51 -8.94
N GLN A 177 -11.54 -3.06 -7.77
CA GLN A 177 -11.69 -2.36 -6.49
C GLN A 177 -10.83 -1.09 -6.45
N ALA A 178 -9.58 -1.12 -6.92
CA ALA A 178 -8.68 0.03 -6.96
C ALA A 178 -9.24 1.18 -7.81
N GLN A 179 -9.75 0.85 -9.01
CA GLN A 179 -10.36 1.85 -9.89
C GLN A 179 -11.62 2.46 -9.28
N ALA A 180 -12.50 1.65 -8.68
CA ALA A 180 -13.69 2.12 -7.99
C ALA A 180 -13.33 3.01 -6.79
N SER A 181 -12.31 2.62 -6.01
CA SER A 181 -11.83 3.39 -4.86
C SER A 181 -11.20 4.71 -5.27
N LEU A 182 -10.38 4.73 -6.32
CA LEU A 182 -9.75 5.96 -6.83
C LEU A 182 -10.80 6.95 -7.32
N LYS A 183 -11.79 6.46 -8.06
CA LYS A 183 -12.92 7.27 -8.53
C LYS A 183 -13.69 7.85 -7.35
N ALA A 184 -14.10 7.01 -6.39
CA ALA A 184 -14.86 7.45 -5.23
C ALA A 184 -14.08 8.47 -4.37
N LEU A 185 -12.76 8.29 -4.21
CA LEU A 185 -11.90 9.22 -3.47
C LEU A 185 -11.84 10.60 -4.13
N ILE A 186 -11.64 10.63 -5.45
CA ILE A 186 -11.62 11.89 -6.23
C ILE A 186 -12.99 12.57 -6.18
N GLU A 187 -14.08 11.84 -6.37
CA GLU A 187 -15.44 12.39 -6.31
C GLU A 187 -15.79 12.99 -4.94
N LEU A 188 -15.29 12.37 -3.85
CA LEU A 188 -15.58 12.83 -2.49
C LEU A 188 -14.73 14.04 -2.07
N LEU A 189 -13.43 14.05 -2.41
CA LEU A 189 -12.45 14.98 -1.84
C LEU A 189 -11.83 15.96 -2.84
N MET A 190 -12.14 15.86 -4.15
CA MET A 190 -11.81 16.87 -5.16
C MET A 190 -13.06 17.70 -5.49
N VAL A 191 -13.31 18.78 -4.78
CA VAL A 191 -14.51 19.59 -4.92
C VAL A 191 -14.18 20.92 -5.62
N ASN A 192 -14.83 21.21 -6.75
CA ASN A 192 -14.60 22.42 -7.55
C ASN A 192 -13.12 22.67 -7.90
N GLY A 193 -12.36 21.61 -8.14
CA GLY A 193 -10.92 21.67 -8.47
C GLY A 193 -9.99 21.84 -7.26
N VAL A 194 -10.53 21.92 -6.04
CA VAL A 194 -9.77 21.97 -4.78
C VAL A 194 -9.72 20.58 -4.17
N LEU A 195 -8.53 20.12 -3.83
CA LEU A 195 -8.34 18.89 -3.08
C LEU A 195 -8.44 19.17 -1.59
N TYR A 196 -9.17 18.33 -0.87
CA TYR A 196 -9.34 18.38 0.58
C TYR A 196 -8.62 17.21 1.24
N HIS A 197 -8.12 17.41 2.46
CA HIS A 197 -7.37 16.41 3.22
C HIS A 197 -8.24 15.24 3.66
N SER A 198 -9.41 15.52 4.23
CA SER A 198 -10.26 14.50 4.81
C SER A 198 -11.72 14.91 4.93
N THR A 199 -12.58 13.90 5.04
CA THR A 199 -13.99 14.06 5.45
C THR A 199 -14.53 12.75 6.01
N ILE A 200 -15.80 12.75 6.45
CA ILE A 200 -16.60 11.57 6.73
C ILE A 200 -17.64 11.46 5.60
N ILE A 201 -17.96 10.25 5.15
CA ILE A 201 -18.95 10.02 4.09
C ILE A 201 -20.27 10.71 4.47
N GLY A 202 -20.82 11.47 3.53
CA GLY A 202 -22.03 12.27 3.74
C GLY A 202 -21.80 13.65 4.34
N HIS A 203 -20.56 14.04 4.64
CA HIS A 203 -20.21 15.36 5.13
C HIS A 203 -19.39 16.15 4.11
N THR A 204 -19.59 17.48 4.08
CA THR A 204 -18.78 18.38 3.25
C THR A 204 -17.36 18.49 3.81
N PRO A 205 -16.30 18.28 2.99
CA PRO A 205 -14.92 18.45 3.43
C PRO A 205 -14.63 19.91 3.76
N LYS A 206 -13.76 20.16 4.76
CA LYS A 206 -13.46 21.50 5.27
C LYS A 206 -11.98 21.85 5.26
N ILE A 207 -11.10 20.85 5.42
CA ILE A 207 -9.66 21.05 5.54
C ILE A 207 -9.06 20.85 4.16
N GLU A 208 -8.47 21.92 3.57
CA GLU A 208 -7.73 21.77 2.32
C GLU A 208 -6.55 20.80 2.48
N ALA A 209 -6.23 20.13 1.38
CA ALA A 209 -5.18 19.12 1.35
C ALA A 209 -3.81 19.67 1.75
N PHE A 210 -3.01 18.83 2.37
CA PHE A 210 -1.60 19.05 2.66
C PHE A 210 -0.72 18.49 1.54
N LEU A 211 0.59 18.78 1.58
CA LEU A 211 1.55 18.22 0.62
C LEU A 211 1.47 16.69 0.52
N GLU A 212 1.27 16.00 1.64
CA GLU A 212 1.18 14.55 1.67
C GLU A 212 0.02 14.01 0.82
N ASP A 213 -1.13 14.70 0.82
CA ASP A 213 -2.29 14.28 0.04
C ASP A 213 -1.98 14.34 -1.46
N PHE A 214 -1.32 15.39 -1.92
CA PHE A 214 -0.85 15.50 -3.31
C PHE A 214 0.20 14.46 -3.66
N ALA A 215 1.15 14.21 -2.75
CA ALA A 215 2.23 13.25 -2.98
C ALA A 215 1.71 11.82 -3.11
N TYR A 216 0.87 11.38 -2.17
CA TYR A 216 0.35 10.01 -2.17
C TYR A 216 -0.72 9.78 -3.25
N LEU A 217 -1.61 10.76 -3.49
CA LEU A 217 -2.60 10.66 -4.57
C LEU A 217 -1.90 10.63 -5.93
N GLY A 218 -0.86 11.45 -6.12
CA GLY A 218 -0.05 11.44 -7.33
C GLY A 218 0.66 10.10 -7.55
N ASP A 219 1.24 9.52 -6.51
CA ASP A 219 1.89 8.21 -6.56
C ASP A 219 0.87 7.08 -6.88
N ALA A 220 -0.36 7.17 -6.36
CA ALA A 220 -1.45 6.25 -6.69
C ALA A 220 -1.94 6.41 -8.15
N LEU A 221 -2.01 7.62 -8.67
CA LEU A 221 -2.38 7.89 -10.07
C LEU A 221 -1.32 7.34 -11.05
N ILE A 222 -0.03 7.45 -10.73
CA ILE A 222 1.05 6.81 -11.50
C ILE A 222 0.89 5.30 -11.51
N GLU A 223 0.60 4.68 -10.36
CA GLU A 223 0.37 3.24 -10.27
C GLU A 223 -0.88 2.82 -11.06
N ALA A 224 -1.95 3.62 -10.99
CA ALA A 224 -3.16 3.42 -11.79
C ALA A 224 -2.84 3.43 -13.30
N TYR A 225 -2.05 4.40 -13.76
CA TYR A 225 -1.58 4.44 -15.15
C TYR A 225 -0.77 3.19 -15.49
N CYS A 226 0.25 2.86 -14.71
CA CYS A 226 1.11 1.69 -14.97
C CYS A 226 0.33 0.36 -14.94
N SER A 227 -0.76 0.26 -14.19
CA SER A 227 -1.56 -0.96 -14.09
C SER A 227 -2.65 -1.06 -15.16
N THR A 228 -3.16 0.06 -15.65
CA THR A 228 -4.31 0.07 -16.59
C THR A 228 -3.95 0.57 -17.99
N GLN A 229 -2.82 1.26 -18.14
CA GLN A 229 -2.39 1.97 -19.34
C GLN A 229 -3.40 3.05 -19.81
N ASN A 230 -4.27 3.53 -18.91
CA ASN A 230 -5.23 4.59 -19.20
C ASN A 230 -4.58 5.96 -19.01
N GLU A 231 -4.35 6.66 -20.13
CA GLU A 231 -3.70 7.99 -20.18
C GLU A 231 -4.39 9.06 -19.32
N ILE A 232 -5.68 8.90 -19.00
CA ILE A 232 -6.40 9.85 -18.14
C ILE A 232 -5.70 9.97 -16.78
N TYR A 233 -5.21 8.87 -16.21
CA TYR A 233 -4.51 8.90 -14.92
C TYR A 233 -3.18 9.66 -14.99
N LEU A 234 -2.46 9.56 -16.10
CA LEU A 234 -1.21 10.30 -16.30
C LEU A 234 -1.45 11.80 -16.49
N VAL A 235 -2.51 12.18 -17.20
CA VAL A 235 -2.96 13.58 -17.35
C VAL A 235 -3.34 14.15 -15.99
N GLU A 236 -4.16 13.45 -15.21
CA GLU A 236 -4.58 13.90 -13.87
C GLU A 236 -3.39 13.96 -12.89
N ALA A 237 -2.47 13.00 -12.94
CA ALA A 237 -1.24 13.04 -12.15
C ALA A 237 -0.40 14.28 -12.48
N THR A 238 -0.24 14.60 -13.77
CA THR A 238 0.52 15.77 -14.21
C THR A 238 -0.15 17.08 -13.74
N ARG A 239 -1.47 17.17 -13.84
CA ARG A 239 -2.25 18.31 -13.34
C ARG A 239 -2.08 18.48 -11.82
N LEU A 240 -2.18 17.36 -11.08
CA LEU A 240 -2.01 17.33 -9.63
C LEU A 240 -0.60 17.79 -9.22
N LEU A 241 0.45 17.34 -9.93
CA LEU A 241 1.83 17.77 -9.68
C LEU A 241 2.02 19.26 -9.90
N ASN A 242 1.48 19.80 -10.99
CA ASN A 242 1.57 21.25 -11.28
C ASN A 242 0.92 22.08 -10.17
N ASN A 243 -0.26 21.68 -9.69
CA ASN A 243 -0.94 22.33 -8.58
C ASN A 243 -0.11 22.24 -7.27
N ALA A 244 0.52 21.09 -7.00
CA ALA A 244 1.39 20.91 -5.84
C ALA A 244 2.63 21.81 -5.91
N ILE A 245 3.26 21.91 -7.09
CA ILE A 245 4.41 22.80 -7.31
C ILE A 245 4.03 24.26 -7.10
N GLU A 246 2.93 24.71 -7.68
CA GLU A 246 2.45 26.08 -7.52
C GLU A 246 2.16 26.43 -6.05
N LYS A 247 1.51 25.52 -5.32
CA LYS A 247 1.01 25.79 -3.97
C LYS A 247 2.07 25.59 -2.89
N TYR A 248 2.95 24.60 -3.01
CA TYR A 248 3.81 24.13 -1.93
C TYR A 248 5.30 24.24 -2.20
N TYR A 249 5.76 24.39 -3.47
CA TYR A 249 7.19 24.39 -3.78
C TYR A 249 7.81 25.77 -3.67
N ASN A 250 8.97 25.84 -2.99
CA ASN A 250 9.77 27.05 -2.91
C ASN A 250 11.27 26.71 -2.94
N GLN A 251 11.93 26.84 -4.08
CA GLN A 251 13.39 26.71 -4.28
C GLN A 251 14.01 25.46 -3.62
N GLY A 252 13.39 24.30 -3.79
CA GLY A 252 13.84 23.03 -3.22
C GLY A 252 13.20 22.68 -1.87
N LYS A 253 12.62 23.66 -1.16
CA LYS A 253 11.80 23.40 0.02
C LYS A 253 10.36 23.14 -0.35
N TRP A 254 9.74 22.26 0.40
CA TRP A 254 8.30 22.02 0.32
C TRP A 254 7.60 22.51 1.57
N LYS A 255 6.54 23.27 1.39
CA LYS A 255 5.59 23.58 2.47
C LYS A 255 4.76 22.31 2.72
N PHE A 256 4.43 22.03 3.97
CA PHE A 256 3.49 20.97 4.32
C PHE A 256 2.05 21.46 4.20
N SER A 257 1.79 22.66 4.75
CA SER A 257 0.51 23.35 4.71
C SER A 257 0.63 24.72 4.03
N SER A 258 -0.49 25.28 3.59
CA SER A 258 -0.59 26.62 3.01
C SER A 258 -1.72 27.39 3.70
N GLY A 259 -1.71 28.74 3.63
CA GLY A 259 -2.71 29.61 4.27
C GLY A 259 -2.21 30.22 5.57
N GLU A 260 -3.10 30.42 6.55
CA GLU A 260 -2.77 31.16 7.80
C GLU A 260 -1.69 30.48 8.65
N PHE A 261 -1.62 29.14 8.62
CA PHE A 261 -0.63 28.34 9.35
C PHE A 261 0.28 27.61 8.37
N GLU A 262 1.19 28.38 7.74
CA GLU A 262 2.18 27.82 6.84
C GLU A 262 3.28 27.10 7.61
N THR A 263 3.51 25.81 7.28
CA THR A 263 4.60 25.01 7.83
C THR A 263 5.40 24.35 6.71
N PHE A 264 6.66 24.00 6.98
CA PHE A 264 7.48 23.24 6.03
C PHE A 264 7.36 21.74 6.29
N ALA A 265 7.39 20.99 5.20
CA ALA A 265 7.40 19.53 5.27
C ALA A 265 8.75 19.00 5.76
N ASP A 266 8.70 17.99 6.61
CA ASP A 266 9.87 17.26 7.05
C ASP A 266 10.28 16.21 6.00
N ILE A 267 11.57 15.84 6.02
CA ILE A 267 12.13 14.77 5.18
C ILE A 267 12.21 13.44 5.91
N TYR A 268 12.01 13.42 7.22
CA TYR A 268 12.15 12.23 8.05
C TYR A 268 10.91 11.35 7.93
N ASP A 269 11.17 10.04 7.74
CA ASP A 269 10.09 9.06 7.77
C ASP A 269 9.74 8.75 9.23
N SER A 270 8.46 8.62 9.54
CA SER A 270 7.96 8.29 10.87
C SER A 270 7.06 7.05 10.82
N SER A 271 5.78 7.17 11.14
CA SER A 271 4.82 6.06 11.02
C SER A 271 4.66 5.57 9.57
N TYR A 272 4.86 6.47 8.61
CA TYR A 272 4.89 6.19 7.17
C TYR A 272 5.86 7.16 6.47
N PRO A 273 6.19 6.91 5.19
CA PRO A 273 7.16 7.71 4.44
C PRO A 273 6.81 9.20 4.37
N SER A 274 7.83 10.04 4.48
CA SER A 274 7.68 11.50 4.43
C SER A 274 7.06 11.99 3.12
N SER A 275 6.26 13.05 3.21
CA SER A 275 5.63 13.67 2.03
C SER A 275 6.67 14.14 1.00
N VAL A 276 7.82 14.65 1.45
CA VAL A 276 8.93 15.07 0.56
C VAL A 276 9.54 13.88 -0.16
N GLY A 277 9.73 12.76 0.53
CA GLY A 277 10.23 11.52 -0.07
C GLY A 277 9.29 10.97 -1.13
N VAL A 278 7.98 10.90 -0.84
CA VAL A 278 6.97 10.42 -1.79
C VAL A 278 6.79 11.39 -2.97
N MET A 279 6.74 12.70 -2.71
CA MET A 279 6.67 13.73 -3.75
C MET A 279 7.87 13.65 -4.71
N SER A 280 9.08 13.39 -4.18
CA SER A 280 10.26 13.21 -5.00
C SER A 280 10.13 11.99 -5.95
N HIS A 281 9.58 10.87 -5.48
CA HIS A 281 9.28 9.72 -6.35
C HIS A 281 8.22 10.03 -7.39
N PHE A 282 7.17 10.76 -7.00
CA PHE A 282 6.12 11.18 -7.91
C PHE A 282 6.67 12.09 -9.04
N ILE A 283 7.48 13.09 -8.68
CA ILE A 283 8.17 13.97 -9.63
C ILE A 283 9.04 13.16 -10.61
N LEU A 284 9.85 12.21 -10.11
CA LEU A 284 10.69 11.36 -10.95
C LEU A 284 9.85 10.52 -11.93
N SER A 285 8.70 9.99 -11.48
CA SER A 285 7.79 9.25 -12.37
C SER A 285 7.23 10.13 -13.48
N ILE A 286 6.75 11.33 -13.18
CA ILE A 286 6.28 12.30 -14.19
C ILE A 286 7.43 12.72 -15.09
N SER A 287 8.63 12.90 -14.54
CA SER A 287 9.82 13.23 -15.34
C SER A 287 10.15 12.16 -16.39
N SER A 288 9.99 10.89 -16.03
CA SER A 288 10.27 9.76 -16.92
C SER A 288 9.15 9.49 -17.93
N LEU A 289 7.89 9.70 -17.51
CA LEU A 289 6.72 9.36 -18.33
C LEU A 289 6.21 10.50 -19.20
N VAL A 290 6.40 11.76 -18.78
CA VAL A 290 5.81 12.94 -19.44
C VAL A 290 6.90 13.87 -19.98
N ASP A 291 7.64 14.55 -19.09
CA ASP A 291 8.65 15.54 -19.48
C ASP A 291 9.77 15.64 -18.44
N SER A 292 11.00 15.49 -18.91
CA SER A 292 12.22 15.56 -18.09
C SER A 292 12.42 16.91 -17.37
N VAL A 293 11.72 17.97 -17.80
CA VAL A 293 11.76 19.28 -17.15
C VAL A 293 11.39 19.24 -15.68
N TYR A 294 10.54 18.29 -15.27
CA TYR A 294 10.15 18.12 -13.86
C TYR A 294 11.30 17.63 -12.97
N LYS A 295 12.30 16.94 -13.52
CA LYS A 295 13.45 16.39 -12.77
C LYS A 295 14.18 17.43 -11.92
N LYS A 296 14.17 18.69 -12.34
CA LYS A 296 14.79 19.82 -11.63
C LYS A 296 14.20 20.05 -10.22
N PHE A 297 12.90 19.81 -10.04
CA PHE A 297 12.25 20.01 -8.74
C PHE A 297 12.71 18.98 -7.70
N ALA A 298 12.84 17.71 -8.09
CA ALA A 298 13.43 16.67 -7.24
C ALA A 298 14.91 16.95 -6.96
N PHE A 299 15.70 17.31 -8.00
CA PHE A 299 17.11 17.62 -7.85
C PHE A 299 17.36 18.74 -6.82
N LYS A 300 16.61 19.84 -6.90
CA LYS A 300 16.75 20.94 -5.93
C LYS A 300 16.43 20.54 -4.51
N SER A 301 15.47 19.64 -4.30
CA SER A 301 15.18 19.08 -2.97
C SER A 301 16.32 18.19 -2.48
N PHE A 302 16.93 17.37 -3.36
CA PHE A 302 18.08 16.53 -3.02
C PHE A 302 19.31 17.39 -2.67
N GLU A 303 19.59 18.43 -3.46
CA GLU A 303 20.67 19.37 -3.21
C GLU A 303 20.53 20.02 -1.83
N LEU A 304 19.34 20.54 -1.51
CA LEU A 304 19.05 21.20 -0.24
C LEU A 304 19.23 20.27 0.97
N HIS A 305 18.83 19.00 0.84
CA HIS A 305 18.86 18.03 1.93
C HIS A 305 20.07 17.08 1.88
N SER A 306 21.01 17.28 0.95
CA SER A 306 22.15 16.41 0.69
C SER A 306 22.98 16.10 1.96
N TYR A 307 23.27 17.10 2.79
CA TYR A 307 24.02 16.91 4.02
C TYR A 307 23.32 15.97 5.00
N LYS A 308 21.98 16.13 5.18
CA LYS A 308 21.19 15.27 6.08
C LYS A 308 21.11 13.82 5.55
N ILE A 309 20.83 13.67 4.24
CA ILE A 309 20.75 12.37 3.59
C ILE A 309 22.07 11.61 3.70
N MET A 310 23.20 12.27 3.47
CA MET A 310 24.52 11.64 3.56
C MET A 310 24.92 11.26 4.98
N ARG A 311 24.48 12.01 5.98
CA ARG A 311 24.82 11.77 7.39
C ARG A 311 23.90 10.77 8.07
N GLN A 312 22.60 10.77 7.73
CA GLN A 312 21.57 9.99 8.39
C GLN A 312 20.58 9.41 7.38
N PRO A 313 21.03 8.57 6.43
CA PRO A 313 20.15 8.03 5.37
C PRO A 313 18.98 7.21 5.92
N LEU A 314 19.17 6.55 7.07
CA LEU A 314 18.13 5.73 7.70
C LEU A 314 17.05 6.55 8.42
N SER A 315 17.24 7.85 8.62
CA SER A 315 16.20 8.73 9.17
C SER A 315 15.23 9.24 8.10
N SER A 316 15.63 9.15 6.82
CA SER A 316 14.79 9.54 5.66
C SER A 316 14.91 8.52 4.52
N PRO A 317 14.60 7.24 4.79
CA PRO A 317 14.81 6.17 3.81
C PRO A 317 14.04 6.38 2.51
N LYS A 318 12.84 6.95 2.55
CA LYS A 318 12.06 7.22 1.33
C LYS A 318 12.73 8.28 0.44
N LEU A 319 13.22 9.36 1.03
CA LEU A 319 13.94 10.41 0.28
C LEU A 319 15.30 9.88 -0.22
N THR A 320 16.04 9.13 0.61
CA THR A 320 17.28 8.48 0.21
C THR A 320 17.07 7.53 -0.97
N HIS A 321 16.00 6.75 -0.96
CA HIS A 321 15.62 5.87 -2.06
C HIS A 321 15.28 6.66 -3.34
N ALA A 322 14.67 7.86 -3.22
CA ALA A 322 14.46 8.74 -4.36
C ALA A 322 15.77 9.28 -4.95
N VAL A 323 16.78 9.58 -4.09
CA VAL A 323 18.12 9.96 -4.57
C VAL A 323 18.79 8.81 -5.33
N ILE A 324 18.71 7.58 -4.80
CA ILE A 324 19.22 6.39 -5.50
C ILE A 324 18.53 6.26 -6.87
N ARG A 325 17.20 6.36 -6.92
CA ARG A 325 16.44 6.33 -8.17
C ARG A 325 16.89 7.40 -9.16
N TYR A 326 17.13 8.63 -8.68
CA TYR A 326 17.62 9.73 -9.51
C TYR A 326 18.98 9.42 -10.14
N LEU A 327 19.87 8.75 -9.39
CA LEU A 327 21.24 8.42 -9.83
C LEU A 327 21.31 7.24 -10.79
N VAL A 328 20.48 6.20 -10.55
CA VAL A 328 20.47 4.99 -11.40
C VAL A 328 19.52 5.07 -12.58
N ASP A 329 18.60 6.05 -12.54
CA ASP A 329 17.53 6.30 -13.51
C ASP A 329 16.44 5.21 -13.54
N ASP A 330 15.36 5.46 -14.27
CA ASP A 330 14.26 4.52 -14.47
C ASP A 330 14.50 3.64 -15.71
N ILE A 331 13.98 2.43 -15.67
CA ILE A 331 13.79 1.60 -16.87
C ILE A 331 12.33 1.80 -17.32
N ILE A 332 12.12 2.36 -18.51
CA ILE A 332 10.80 2.60 -19.07
C ILE A 332 10.55 1.58 -20.19
N ILE A 333 9.63 0.64 -19.92
CA ILE A 333 9.19 -0.34 -20.92
C ILE A 333 8.06 0.28 -21.72
N LYS A 334 8.27 0.41 -23.05
CA LYS A 334 7.30 0.98 -23.98
C LYS A 334 6.80 -0.08 -24.95
N ALA A 335 5.49 -0.14 -25.13
CA ALA A 335 4.81 -0.97 -26.14
C ALA A 335 3.35 -0.49 -26.29
N ASP A 336 2.56 -1.13 -27.12
CA ASP A 336 1.12 -0.90 -27.13
C ASP A 336 0.47 -1.31 -25.79
N ALA A 337 -0.67 -0.71 -25.46
CA ALA A 337 -1.34 -0.89 -24.16
C ALA A 337 -1.68 -2.36 -23.86
N LYS A 338 -2.13 -3.11 -24.87
CA LYS A 338 -2.52 -4.52 -24.71
C LYS A 338 -1.30 -5.40 -24.47
N ALA A 339 -0.20 -5.15 -25.17
CA ALA A 339 1.08 -5.85 -24.98
C ALA A 339 1.62 -5.62 -23.56
N ILE A 340 1.61 -4.38 -23.05
CA ILE A 340 1.99 -4.08 -21.68
C ILE A 340 1.10 -4.84 -20.69
N GLN A 341 -0.23 -4.75 -20.82
CA GLN A 341 -1.17 -5.41 -19.93
C GLN A 341 -0.97 -6.93 -19.87
N THR A 342 -0.68 -7.55 -21.03
CA THR A 342 -0.40 -8.99 -21.10
C THR A 342 0.82 -9.40 -20.29
N HIS A 343 1.83 -8.52 -20.19
CA HIS A 343 3.12 -8.81 -19.55
C HIS A 343 3.32 -8.16 -18.17
N LEU A 344 2.32 -7.45 -17.59
CA LEU A 344 2.47 -6.75 -16.31
C LEU A 344 3.05 -7.62 -15.20
N LYS A 345 2.52 -8.84 -15.03
CA LYS A 345 3.02 -9.79 -14.02
C LYS A 345 4.49 -10.16 -14.24
N ALA A 346 4.90 -10.33 -15.50
CA ALA A 346 6.29 -10.65 -15.83
C ALA A 346 7.20 -9.42 -15.62
N ILE A 347 6.72 -8.22 -15.91
CA ILE A 347 7.42 -6.96 -15.63
C ILE A 347 7.71 -6.83 -14.13
N ASP A 348 6.77 -7.13 -13.25
CA ASP A 348 6.95 -7.07 -11.80
C ASP A 348 8.00 -8.06 -11.27
N THR A 349 8.31 -9.12 -12.03
CA THR A 349 9.31 -10.13 -11.66
C THR A 349 10.72 -9.86 -12.22
N LEU A 350 10.95 -8.72 -12.89
CA LEU A 350 12.24 -8.41 -13.53
C LEU A 350 13.43 -8.27 -12.57
N LYS A 351 13.19 -8.14 -11.27
CA LYS A 351 14.22 -7.92 -10.23
C LYS A 351 15.11 -6.70 -10.52
N LYS A 352 14.55 -5.71 -11.20
CA LYS A 352 15.16 -4.40 -11.42
C LYS A 352 14.41 -3.35 -10.61
N PRO A 353 15.11 -2.41 -9.95
CA PRO A 353 14.47 -1.30 -9.30
C PRO A 353 13.90 -0.32 -10.35
N PHE A 354 12.86 0.41 -10.00
CA PHE A 354 12.37 1.56 -10.76
C PHE A 354 11.99 1.25 -12.22
N VAL A 355 11.15 0.24 -12.43
CA VAL A 355 10.57 -0.06 -13.73
C VAL A 355 9.24 0.65 -13.87
N LEU A 356 9.06 1.37 -14.97
CA LEU A 356 7.83 2.04 -15.38
C LEU A 356 7.36 1.48 -16.73
N THR A 357 6.07 1.57 -16.99
CA THR A 357 5.50 1.23 -18.30
C THR A 357 4.92 2.47 -18.96
N LYS A 358 5.04 2.57 -20.29
CA LYS A 358 4.48 3.68 -21.06
C LYS A 358 3.90 3.17 -22.37
N VAL A 359 2.68 3.60 -22.68
CA VAL A 359 2.06 3.31 -23.98
C VAL A 359 2.85 3.98 -25.10
N ASP A 360 3.10 3.24 -26.16
CA ASP A 360 3.76 3.72 -27.37
C ASP A 360 3.13 3.09 -28.60
N THR A 361 3.22 3.76 -29.75
CA THR A 361 2.64 3.33 -31.02
C THR A 361 3.61 2.54 -31.89
N HIS A 362 4.88 2.41 -31.49
CA HIS A 362 5.86 1.60 -32.21
C HIS A 362 5.58 0.11 -32.07
N GLU A 363 5.87 -0.66 -33.13
CA GLU A 363 5.76 -2.11 -33.07
C GLU A 363 6.83 -2.70 -32.15
N GLY A 364 6.48 -3.79 -31.44
CA GLY A 364 7.36 -4.49 -30.52
C GLY A 364 7.48 -3.83 -29.15
N PHE A 365 8.61 -4.06 -28.50
CA PHE A 365 8.92 -3.61 -27.16
C PHE A 365 10.20 -2.78 -27.12
N MET A 366 10.18 -1.66 -26.42
CA MET A 366 11.37 -0.85 -26.18
C MET A 366 11.68 -0.78 -24.69
N ALA A 367 12.97 -0.74 -24.34
CA ALA A 367 13.43 -0.36 -23.02
C ALA A 367 14.27 0.92 -23.12
N CYS A 368 13.87 1.92 -22.36
CA CYS A 368 14.45 3.25 -22.39
C CYS A 368 14.86 3.69 -20.99
N SER A 369 15.85 4.56 -20.90
CA SER A 369 16.12 5.43 -19.76
C SER A 369 15.32 6.73 -19.91
N SER A 370 15.48 7.67 -18.97
CA SER A 370 14.91 9.02 -19.10
C SER A 370 15.51 9.80 -20.31
N TYR A 371 16.62 9.35 -20.87
CA TYR A 371 17.35 10.10 -21.91
C TYR A 371 17.34 9.41 -23.28
N SER A 372 17.36 8.09 -23.34
CA SER A 372 17.46 7.32 -24.58
C SER A 372 16.92 5.91 -24.44
N CYS A 373 16.48 5.33 -25.56
CA CYS A 373 16.16 3.91 -25.61
C CYS A 373 17.42 3.09 -25.92
N PHE A 374 17.64 2.03 -25.16
CA PHE A 374 18.80 1.16 -25.23
C PHE A 374 18.50 -0.23 -25.81
N ALA A 375 17.22 -0.59 -25.89
CA ALA A 375 16.79 -1.83 -26.54
C ALA A 375 15.49 -1.61 -27.31
N HIS A 376 15.40 -2.25 -28.48
CA HIS A 376 14.18 -2.41 -29.27
C HIS A 376 14.12 -3.87 -29.73
N LYS A 377 13.04 -4.57 -29.40
CA LYS A 377 12.88 -6.00 -29.62
C LYS A 377 11.48 -6.32 -30.14
N GLU A 378 11.36 -7.39 -30.92
CA GLU A 378 10.08 -7.82 -31.45
C GLU A 378 9.24 -8.56 -30.38
N SER A 379 9.91 -9.29 -29.46
CA SER A 379 9.26 -10.03 -28.38
C SER A 379 9.61 -9.47 -26.99
N PHE A 380 8.71 -9.74 -26.03
CA PHE A 380 8.95 -9.36 -24.63
C PHE A 380 10.10 -10.16 -24.00
N GLU A 381 10.24 -11.44 -24.36
CA GLU A 381 11.30 -12.33 -23.89
C GLU A 381 12.69 -11.79 -24.26
N GLU A 382 12.89 -11.37 -25.50
CA GLU A 382 14.13 -10.74 -25.94
C GLU A 382 14.41 -9.42 -25.22
N LEU A 383 13.34 -8.63 -24.92
CA LEU A 383 13.49 -7.40 -24.14
C LEU A 383 13.96 -7.69 -22.73
N VAL A 384 13.39 -8.73 -22.09
CA VAL A 384 13.77 -9.16 -20.73
C VAL A 384 15.24 -9.57 -20.68
N GLU A 385 15.75 -10.30 -21.68
CA GLU A 385 17.17 -10.64 -21.78
C GLU A 385 18.05 -9.40 -21.87
N ALA A 386 17.67 -8.42 -22.72
CA ALA A 386 18.39 -7.16 -22.83
C ALA A 386 18.39 -6.37 -21.51
N ILE A 387 17.28 -6.32 -20.79
CA ILE A 387 17.20 -5.65 -19.49
C ILE A 387 18.03 -6.38 -18.42
N ARG A 388 18.09 -7.70 -18.44
CA ARG A 388 18.88 -8.49 -17.47
C ARG A 388 20.39 -8.32 -17.66
N SER A 389 20.83 -8.03 -18.88
CA SER A 389 22.24 -7.81 -19.20
C SER A 389 22.80 -6.45 -18.76
N LEU A 390 21.95 -5.53 -18.32
CA LEU A 390 22.32 -4.27 -17.65
C LEU A 390 22.73 -4.52 -16.18
#